data_38dec13b33b188046e274b3eac993741
#
_entry.id   38dec13b33b188046e274b3eac993741
#
_cell.length_a   1.000
_cell.length_b   1.000
_cell.length_c   1.000
_cell.angle_alpha   90.00
_cell.angle_beta   90.00
_cell.angle_gamma   90.00
#
_symmetry.space_group_name_H-M   'P 1'
#
loop_
_entity.id
_entity.type
_entity.pdbx_description
1 polymer ?
#
loop_
_entity_poly.entity_id
_entity_poly.type
_entity_poly.pdbx_seq_one_letter_code
_entity_poly.pdbx_strand_id
1 'polypeptide(L)'
;MHRRGAYYEEVLEKMTGHYVRLRGEYDLARKDEVSALFDTLDGAAPVVIDMSDVTYIDSTILGQLASLRLRSSARPIELRGVNQRIRRIFNIVGFDSVFSLTE
;
A
#
# COMPACT_ATOMS: atom_id res chain seq x y z
N MET A 1 -33.25 0.68 11.58
CA MET A 1 -32.83 0.59 10.36
C MET A 1 -31.82 1.50 9.98
N HIS A 2 -32.02 2.76 10.16
CA HIS A 2 -31.02 3.63 9.84
C HIS A 2 -29.80 3.37 10.59
N ARG A 3 -29.93 2.87 11.74
CA ARG A 3 -28.82 2.55 12.49
C ARG A 3 -28.08 1.42 11.87
N ARG A 4 -28.76 0.59 11.17
CA ARG A 4 -28.22 -0.43 10.41
C ARG A 4 -27.34 0.09 9.30
N GLY A 5 -27.68 1.22 8.70
CA GLY A 5 -26.88 1.82 7.66
C GLY A 5 -25.52 2.23 8.16
N ALA A 6 -25.46 2.90 9.29
CA ALA A 6 -24.20 3.36 9.84
C ALA A 6 -23.30 2.20 10.21
N TYR A 7 -23.88 1.16 10.81
CA TYR A 7 -23.11 -0.02 11.16
C TYR A 7 -22.59 -0.74 9.93
N TYR A 8 -23.44 -0.81 8.91
CA TYR A 8 -23.10 -1.50 7.68
C TYR A 8 -21.95 -0.81 6.96
N GLU A 9 -21.94 0.51 6.94
CA GLU A 9 -20.85 1.24 6.32
C GLU A 9 -19.54 1.04 7.04
N GLU A 10 -19.59 0.97 8.35
CA GLU A 10 -18.41 0.73 9.15
C GLU A 10 -17.82 -0.65 8.86
N VAL A 11 -18.69 -1.64 8.76
CA VAL A 11 -18.27 -3.00 8.45
C VAL A 11 -17.68 -3.08 7.05
N LEU A 12 -18.34 -2.44 6.08
CA LEU A 12 -17.86 -2.44 4.71
C LEU A 12 -16.49 -1.80 4.61
N GLU A 13 -16.29 -0.71 5.30
CA GLU A 13 -15.01 -0.03 5.29
C GLU A 13 -13.89 -0.94 5.78
N LYS A 14 -14.16 -1.72 6.80
CA LYS A 14 -13.18 -2.65 7.33
C LYS A 14 -12.93 -3.81 6.39
N MET A 15 -13.92 -4.20 5.60
CA MET A 15 -13.80 -5.32 4.69
C MET A 15 -13.19 -4.92 3.36
N THR A 16 -13.58 -3.78 2.84
CA THR A 16 -13.09 -3.35 1.53
C THR A 16 -11.76 -2.63 1.61
N GLY A 17 -11.54 -1.93 2.72
CA GLY A 17 -10.25 -1.30 2.95
C GLY A 17 -9.98 -0.12 2.06
N HIS A 18 -8.70 0.18 1.90
CA HIS A 18 -8.23 1.30 1.10
C HIS A 18 -7.57 0.78 -0.17
N TYR A 19 -7.76 1.51 -1.25
CA TYR A 19 -7.13 1.17 -2.52
C TYR A 19 -6.46 2.43 -3.06
N VAL A 20 -5.16 2.35 -3.35
CA VAL A 20 -4.43 3.44 -3.98
C VAL A 20 -3.68 2.88 -5.17
N ARG A 21 -3.48 3.71 -6.18
CA ARG A 21 -2.77 3.32 -7.39
C ARG A 21 -1.60 4.24 -7.61
N LEU A 22 -0.43 3.65 -7.79
CA LEU A 22 0.79 4.37 -8.10
C LEU A 22 1.09 4.21 -9.58
N ARG A 23 1.71 5.23 -10.19
CA ARG A 23 1.98 5.21 -11.63
C ARG A 23 3.33 5.83 -11.92
N GLY A 24 4.04 5.24 -12.85
CA GLY A 24 5.26 5.80 -13.40
C GLY A 24 6.47 5.51 -12.56
N GLU A 25 7.33 6.50 -12.47
CA GLU A 25 8.62 6.34 -11.80
C GLU A 25 8.57 7.03 -10.45
N TYR A 26 9.02 6.33 -9.43
CA TYR A 26 9.03 6.87 -8.08
C TYR A 26 10.45 7.00 -7.58
N ASP A 27 10.88 8.25 -7.50
CA ASP A 27 12.20 8.61 -7.00
C ASP A 27 12.04 9.70 -5.95
N LEU A 28 13.15 10.29 -5.54
CA LEU A 28 13.16 11.32 -4.50
C LEU A 28 12.25 12.49 -4.85
N ALA A 29 12.10 12.81 -6.13
CA ALA A 29 11.28 13.95 -6.55
C ALA A 29 9.80 13.77 -6.19
N ARG A 30 9.35 12.54 -6.02
CA ARG A 30 7.95 12.26 -5.70
C ARG A 30 7.75 11.88 -4.25
N LYS A 31 8.76 12.10 -3.40
CA LYS A 31 8.70 11.69 -2.01
C LYS A 31 7.53 12.31 -1.26
N ASP A 32 7.35 13.62 -1.41
CA ASP A 32 6.29 14.31 -0.67
C ASP A 32 4.91 13.88 -1.14
N GLU A 33 4.77 13.63 -2.42
CA GLU A 33 3.53 13.12 -2.99
C GLU A 33 3.15 11.77 -2.37
N VAL A 34 4.11 10.87 -2.28
CA VAL A 34 3.87 9.54 -1.74
C VAL A 34 3.61 9.62 -0.23
N SER A 35 4.35 10.46 0.49
CA SER A 35 4.11 10.65 1.91
C SER A 35 2.70 11.13 2.19
N ALA A 36 2.24 12.12 1.42
CA ALA A 36 0.89 12.64 1.58
C ALA A 36 -0.15 11.55 1.29
N LEU A 37 0.09 10.75 0.26
CA LEU A 37 -0.84 9.68 -0.10
C LEU A 37 -0.89 8.62 1.00
N PHE A 38 0.26 8.19 1.50
CA PHE A 38 0.30 7.16 2.52
C PHE A 38 -0.27 7.64 3.85
N ASP A 39 -0.20 8.95 4.11
CA ASP A 39 -0.79 9.52 5.33
C ASP A 39 -2.31 9.42 5.32
N THR A 40 -2.93 9.22 4.16
CA THR A 40 -4.38 9.02 4.09
C THR A 40 -4.79 7.59 4.41
N LEU A 41 -3.83 6.69 4.61
CA LEU A 41 -4.10 5.27 4.80
C LEU A 41 -4.13 4.89 6.28
N ASP A 42 -4.81 5.69 7.08
CA ASP A 42 -4.88 5.42 8.51
C ASP A 42 -5.89 4.33 8.82
N GLY A 43 -5.73 3.73 10.00
CA GLY A 43 -6.70 2.77 10.48
C GLY A 43 -6.22 1.33 10.35
N ALA A 44 -7.15 0.41 10.57
CA ALA A 44 -6.86 -1.01 10.58
C ALA A 44 -7.40 -1.77 9.36
N ALA A 45 -8.06 -1.07 8.46
CA ALA A 45 -8.63 -1.71 7.27
C ALA A 45 -7.52 -2.19 6.34
N PRO A 46 -7.76 -3.26 5.58
CA PRO A 46 -6.78 -3.73 4.61
C PRO A 46 -6.44 -2.65 3.59
N VAL A 47 -5.22 -2.69 3.07
CA VAL A 47 -4.75 -1.74 2.07
C VAL A 47 -4.29 -2.50 0.84
N VAL A 48 -4.70 -2.01 -0.33
CA VAL A 48 -4.16 -2.47 -1.61
C VAL A 48 -3.46 -1.31 -2.26
N ILE A 49 -2.18 -1.49 -2.56
CA ILE A 49 -1.40 -0.52 -3.31
C ILE A 49 -1.16 -1.14 -4.68
N ASP A 50 -1.85 -0.61 -5.68
CA ASP A 50 -1.76 -1.12 -7.05
C ASP A 50 -0.55 -0.51 -7.72
N MET A 51 0.42 -1.34 -8.05
CA MET A 51 1.68 -0.94 -8.65
C MET A 51 1.81 -1.41 -10.10
N SER A 52 0.70 -1.79 -10.72
CA SER A 52 0.76 -2.35 -12.07
C SER A 52 1.28 -1.37 -13.10
N ASP A 53 1.15 -0.07 -12.85
CA ASP A 53 1.68 0.96 -13.75
C ASP A 53 2.98 1.59 -13.25
N VAL A 54 3.60 0.99 -12.25
CA VAL A 54 4.88 1.49 -11.73
C VAL A 54 6.01 0.86 -12.53
N THR A 55 6.87 1.71 -13.10
CA THR A 55 7.97 1.25 -13.94
C THR A 55 9.34 1.37 -13.30
N TYR A 56 9.45 2.16 -12.23
CA TYR A 56 10.73 2.37 -11.57
C TYR A 56 10.51 2.76 -10.11
N ILE A 57 11.36 2.24 -9.23
CA ILE A 57 11.40 2.66 -7.83
C ILE A 57 12.85 2.80 -7.41
N ASP A 58 13.08 3.65 -6.40
CA ASP A 58 14.39 3.77 -5.79
C ASP A 58 14.27 3.51 -4.28
N SER A 59 15.36 3.73 -3.55
CA SER A 59 15.38 3.47 -2.12
C SER A 59 14.43 4.38 -1.33
N THR A 60 14.05 5.53 -1.89
CA THR A 60 13.11 6.44 -1.24
C THR A 60 11.75 5.78 -1.07
N ILE A 61 11.23 5.20 -2.15
CA ILE A 61 9.92 4.55 -2.07
C ILE A 61 9.99 3.29 -1.21
N LEU A 62 11.10 2.59 -1.25
CA LEU A 62 11.28 1.42 -0.38
C LEU A 62 11.20 1.83 1.09
N GLY A 63 11.84 2.92 1.46
CA GLY A 63 11.78 3.42 2.83
C GLY A 63 10.37 3.84 3.22
N GLN A 64 9.64 4.43 2.30
CA GLN A 64 8.27 4.86 2.57
C GLN A 64 7.32 3.68 2.75
N LEU A 65 7.50 2.63 1.95
CA LEU A 65 6.72 1.41 2.12
C LEU A 65 7.04 0.74 3.45
N ALA A 66 8.31 0.68 3.81
CA ALA A 66 8.72 0.11 5.09
C ALA A 66 8.10 0.90 6.25
N SER A 67 8.11 2.22 6.15
CA SER A 67 7.53 3.08 7.17
C SER A 67 6.02 2.86 7.30
N LEU A 68 5.34 2.73 6.17
CA LEU A 68 3.91 2.44 6.17
C LEU A 68 3.63 1.10 6.85
N ARG A 69 4.43 0.08 6.54
CA ARG A 69 4.25 -1.23 7.16
C ARG A 69 4.41 -1.16 8.68
N LEU A 70 5.44 -0.47 9.13
CA LEU A 70 5.73 -0.39 10.55
C LEU A 70 4.65 0.32 11.34
N ARG A 71 4.09 1.40 10.79
CA ARG A 71 3.08 2.17 11.52
C ARG A 71 1.67 1.61 11.35
N SER A 72 1.51 0.61 10.51
CA SER A 72 0.18 0.05 10.21
C SER A 72 -0.13 -1.20 11.00
N SER A 73 0.75 -1.60 11.90
CA SER A 73 0.52 -2.70 12.79
C SER A 73 0.21 -3.99 12.02
N ALA A 74 -0.82 -4.71 12.39
CA ALA A 74 -1.11 -6.03 11.83
C ALA A 74 -2.05 -6.00 10.63
N ARG A 75 -2.38 -4.83 10.09
CA ARG A 75 -3.33 -4.78 8.98
C ARG A 75 -2.73 -5.39 7.72
N PRO A 76 -3.53 -6.05 6.90
CA PRO A 76 -3.03 -6.59 5.64
C PRO A 76 -2.70 -5.47 4.66
N ILE A 77 -1.55 -5.55 4.02
CA ILE A 77 -1.15 -4.61 2.97
C ILE A 77 -0.70 -5.45 1.78
N GLU A 78 -1.43 -5.30 0.68
CA GLU A 78 -1.11 -6.00 -0.56
C GLU A 78 -0.45 -5.03 -1.53
N LEU A 79 0.67 -5.44 -2.13
CA LEU A 79 1.31 -4.71 -3.21
C LEU A 79 0.95 -5.49 -4.49
N ARG A 80 0.01 -4.95 -5.24
CA ARG A 80 -0.61 -5.64 -6.36
C ARG A 80 0.00 -5.23 -7.69
N GLY A 81 0.13 -6.19 -8.59
CA GLY A 81 0.57 -5.90 -9.95
C GLY A 81 2.04 -5.55 -10.04
N VAL A 82 2.85 -6.03 -9.11
CA VAL A 82 4.28 -5.72 -9.07
C VAL A 82 4.97 -6.42 -10.23
N ASN A 83 5.68 -5.64 -11.07
CA ASN A 83 6.41 -6.25 -12.17
C ASN A 83 7.60 -7.06 -11.64
N GLN A 84 8.13 -7.91 -12.50
CA GLN A 84 9.13 -8.88 -12.08
C GLN A 84 10.42 -8.24 -11.57
N ARG A 85 10.81 -7.13 -12.16
CA ARG A 85 12.04 -6.43 -11.73
C ARG A 85 11.86 -5.85 -10.33
N ILE A 86 10.74 -5.20 -10.08
CA ILE A 86 10.47 -4.60 -8.79
C ILE A 86 10.23 -5.69 -7.74
N ARG A 87 9.57 -6.77 -8.14
CA ARG A 87 9.34 -7.89 -7.24
C ARG A 87 10.66 -8.48 -6.75
N ARG A 88 11.64 -8.54 -7.62
CA ARG A 88 12.97 -9.05 -7.24
C ARG A 88 13.60 -8.15 -6.17
N ILE A 89 13.46 -6.84 -6.32
CA ILE A 89 13.96 -5.90 -5.32
C ILE A 89 13.24 -6.11 -3.99
N PHE A 90 11.93 -6.26 -4.04
CA PHE A 90 11.13 -6.48 -2.83
C PHE A 90 11.55 -7.76 -2.11
N ASN A 91 11.82 -8.81 -2.87
CA ASN A 91 12.26 -10.06 -2.26
C ASN A 91 13.63 -9.91 -1.59
N ILE A 92 14.53 -9.17 -2.22
CA ILE A 92 15.86 -8.95 -1.66
C ILE A 92 15.80 -8.22 -0.33
N VAL A 93 14.91 -7.22 -0.22
CA VAL A 93 14.78 -6.45 1.02
C VAL A 93 13.81 -7.08 2.03
N GLY A 94 13.25 -8.25 1.71
CA GLY A 94 12.40 -8.98 2.65
C GLY A 94 10.95 -8.53 2.68
N PHE A 95 10.50 -7.76 1.71
CA PHE A 95 9.12 -7.28 1.69
C PHE A 95 8.11 -8.41 1.46
N ASP A 96 8.55 -9.51 0.88
CA ASP A 96 7.67 -10.66 0.70
C ASP A 96 7.25 -11.31 2.01
N SER A 97 7.94 -10.97 3.12
CA SER A 97 7.57 -11.47 4.43
C SER A 97 6.57 -10.58 5.15
N VAL A 98 6.43 -9.33 4.75
CA VAL A 98 5.63 -8.35 5.49
C VAL A 98 4.52 -7.73 4.66
N PHE A 99 4.56 -7.91 3.36
CA PHE A 99 3.50 -7.50 2.44
C PHE A 99 3.01 -8.72 1.68
N SER A 100 1.79 -8.66 1.19
CA SER A 100 1.28 -9.65 0.25
C SER A 100 1.62 -9.15 -1.15
N LEU A 101 2.51 -9.85 -1.86
CA LEU A 101 2.90 -9.45 -3.22
C LEU A 101 2.11 -10.26 -4.22
N THR A 102 1.36 -9.59 -5.08
CA THR A 102 0.56 -10.26 -6.10
C THR A 102 0.88 -9.72 -7.47
N GLU A 103 0.57 -10.47 -8.50
CA GLU A 103 0.82 -10.07 -9.88
C GLU A 103 -0.37 -9.38 -10.50
#